data_e6b546e0c2d7c987daad4c29e3c7a426
#
_entry.id   e6b546e0c2d7c987daad4c29e3c7a426
#
_cell.length_a   1.000
_cell.length_b   1.000
_cell.length_c   1.000
_cell.angle_alpha   90.00
_cell.angle_beta   90.00
_cell.angle_gamma   90.00
#
_symmetry.space_group_name_H-M   'P 1'
#
loop_
_entity.id
_entity.type
_entity.pdbx_description
1 polymer ?
#
loop_
_entity_poly.entity_id
_entity_poly.type
_entity_poly.pdbx_seq_one_letter_code
_entity_poly.pdbx_strand_id
1 'polypeptide(L)'
;FSVLWTGLAFLLAAPPFSYGDAVIGLFGIAGVAGALMAPVAGRMADRGHGRRATTLCLSILLCSWALLFLGSGSSAVWAVVVLIVGIMALDLGTQGAHVSNQNVVFVLDPPARNRLNTAYMVSYFGGGVLGSVAASVSWSIGGWFVLCLTGAAISVAALLLWFLGRGESSGSVVRSDHVHG
;
A
#
# COMPACT_ATOMS: atom_id res chain seq x y z
N PHE A 1 -0.39 -4.18 -1.74
CA PHE A 1 -1.59 -4.90 -1.29
C PHE A 1 -1.58 -6.36 -1.79
N SER A 2 -1.69 -6.61 -3.08
CA SER A 2 -1.79 -7.98 -3.63
C SER A 2 -0.58 -8.88 -3.31
N VAL A 3 0.63 -8.31 -3.19
CA VAL A 3 1.82 -9.05 -2.74
C VAL A 3 1.59 -9.66 -1.36
N LEU A 4 1.04 -8.89 -0.41
CA LEU A 4 0.74 -9.39 0.92
C LEU A 4 -0.30 -10.49 0.88
N TRP A 5 -1.48 -10.22 0.33
CA TRP A 5 -2.62 -11.15 0.44
C TRP A 5 -2.38 -12.48 -0.29
N THR A 6 -1.68 -12.44 -1.43
CA THR A 6 -1.27 -13.67 -2.11
C THR A 6 -0.23 -14.45 -1.29
N GLY A 7 0.79 -13.76 -0.77
CA GLY A 7 1.85 -14.41 -0.01
C GLY A 7 1.42 -14.86 1.37
N LEU A 8 0.48 -14.15 2.01
CA LEU A 8 -0.04 -14.49 3.34
C LEU A 8 -0.72 -15.86 3.33
N ALA A 9 -1.48 -16.16 2.29
CA ALA A 9 -2.09 -17.50 2.14
C ALA A 9 -1.03 -18.61 2.12
N PHE A 10 0.07 -18.39 1.39
CA PHE A 10 1.18 -19.35 1.36
C PHE A 10 1.88 -19.47 2.71
N LEU A 11 2.14 -18.33 3.40
CA LEU A 11 2.77 -18.33 4.71
C LEU A 11 1.96 -19.11 5.75
N LEU A 12 0.66 -18.82 5.84
CA LEU A 12 -0.20 -19.39 6.87
C LEU A 12 -0.49 -20.88 6.62
N ALA A 13 -0.48 -21.31 5.36
CA ALA A 13 -0.61 -22.73 5.01
C ALA A 13 0.67 -23.54 5.27
N ALA A 14 1.84 -22.88 5.29
CA ALA A 14 3.15 -23.52 5.50
C ALA A 14 3.55 -23.57 6.99
N PRO A 15 4.49 -24.47 7.39
CA PRO A 15 5.11 -24.39 8.70
C PRO A 15 5.80 -23.04 8.94
N PRO A 16 5.78 -22.50 10.17
CA PRO A 16 5.32 -23.09 11.43
C PRO A 16 3.82 -22.95 11.72
N PHE A 17 3.05 -22.29 10.87
CA PHE A 17 1.62 -22.01 11.12
C PHE A 17 0.76 -23.25 10.78
N SER A 18 0.85 -23.76 9.57
CA SER A 18 0.07 -24.91 9.07
C SER A 18 -1.44 -24.77 9.36
N TYR A 19 -1.99 -23.58 9.16
CA TYR A 19 -3.39 -23.27 9.41
C TYR A 19 -4.27 -23.76 8.26
N GLY A 20 -5.48 -24.26 8.62
CA GLY A 20 -6.50 -24.58 7.62
C GLY A 20 -7.18 -23.33 7.04
N ASP A 21 -7.85 -23.50 5.90
CA ASP A 21 -8.46 -22.41 5.11
C ASP A 21 -9.39 -21.50 5.91
N ALA A 22 -10.15 -22.06 6.86
CA ALA A 22 -11.05 -21.29 7.72
C ALA A 22 -10.29 -20.30 8.61
N VAL A 23 -9.14 -20.71 9.18
CA VAL A 23 -8.30 -19.85 10.01
C VAL A 23 -7.61 -18.80 9.16
N ILE A 24 -7.12 -19.18 7.98
CA ILE A 24 -6.53 -18.23 7.01
C ILE A 24 -7.55 -17.16 6.63
N GLY A 25 -8.80 -17.54 6.39
CA GLY A 25 -9.90 -16.63 6.10
C GLY A 25 -10.16 -15.61 7.23
N LEU A 26 -9.96 -15.99 8.50
CA LEU A 26 -10.11 -15.07 9.64
C LEU A 26 -9.10 -13.92 9.62
N PHE A 27 -7.90 -14.13 9.08
CA PHE A 27 -6.94 -13.04 8.90
C PHE A 27 -7.47 -11.95 7.96
N GLY A 28 -8.42 -12.27 7.07
CA GLY A 28 -9.14 -11.29 6.25
C GLY A 28 -9.86 -10.22 7.08
N ILE A 29 -10.27 -10.53 8.32
CA ILE A 29 -10.90 -9.55 9.22
C ILE A 29 -9.89 -8.45 9.59
N ALA A 30 -8.59 -8.77 9.69
CA ALA A 30 -7.56 -7.76 9.94
C ALA A 30 -7.51 -6.70 8.82
N GLY A 31 -7.82 -7.09 7.57
CA GLY A 31 -7.90 -6.18 6.43
C GLY A 31 -9.05 -5.16 6.52
N VAL A 32 -10.09 -5.43 7.32
CA VAL A 32 -11.17 -4.46 7.56
C VAL A 32 -10.63 -3.17 8.21
N ALA A 33 -9.53 -3.26 8.96
CA ALA A 33 -8.87 -2.09 9.53
C ALA A 33 -8.46 -1.06 8.45
N GLY A 34 -8.10 -1.52 7.24
CA GLY A 34 -7.79 -0.65 6.11
C GLY A 34 -8.97 0.25 5.73
N ALA A 35 -10.19 -0.27 5.75
CA ALA A 35 -11.38 0.49 5.42
C ALA A 35 -11.62 1.68 6.38
N LEU A 36 -11.18 1.56 7.64
CA LEU A 36 -11.29 2.63 8.64
C LEU A 36 -10.39 3.83 8.31
N MET A 37 -9.37 3.64 7.49
CA MET A 37 -8.47 4.73 7.09
C MET A 37 -9.07 5.62 5.99
N ALA A 38 -10.00 5.13 5.19
CA ALA A 38 -10.60 5.90 4.10
C ALA A 38 -11.21 7.25 4.56
N PRO A 39 -12.07 7.31 5.59
CA PRO A 39 -12.62 8.59 6.07
C PRO A 39 -11.55 9.47 6.75
N VAL A 40 -10.49 8.90 7.30
CA VAL A 40 -9.38 9.67 7.89
C VAL A 40 -8.56 10.34 6.79
N ALA A 41 -8.16 9.59 5.76
CA ALA A 41 -7.44 10.09 4.61
C ALA A 41 -8.25 11.17 3.85
N GLY A 42 -9.56 10.96 3.66
CA GLY A 42 -10.46 11.94 3.09
C GLY A 42 -10.47 13.26 3.87
N ARG A 43 -10.70 13.20 5.18
CA ARG A 43 -10.67 14.42 6.03
C ARG A 43 -9.32 15.14 6.04
N MET A 44 -8.21 14.41 5.95
CA MET A 44 -6.88 15.02 5.84
C MET A 44 -6.71 15.72 4.48
N ALA A 45 -7.21 15.14 3.40
CA ALA A 45 -7.21 15.75 2.08
C ALA A 45 -8.04 17.05 2.05
N ASP A 46 -9.26 17.01 2.60
CA ASP A 46 -10.16 18.17 2.67
C ASP A 46 -9.56 19.34 3.46
N ARG A 47 -8.72 19.04 4.46
CA ARG A 47 -7.99 20.04 5.25
C ARG A 47 -6.68 20.53 4.60
N GLY A 48 -6.43 20.19 3.36
CA GLY A 48 -5.20 20.58 2.65
C GLY A 48 -3.95 19.78 3.06
N HIS A 49 -4.10 18.74 3.86
CA HIS A 49 -2.99 17.90 4.33
C HIS A 49 -2.81 16.59 3.50
N GLY A 50 -3.40 16.51 2.32
CA GLY A 50 -3.36 15.31 1.47
C GLY A 50 -1.94 14.80 1.19
N ARG A 51 -0.99 15.71 0.93
CA ARG A 51 0.42 15.33 0.72
C ARG A 51 1.06 14.68 1.95
N ARG A 52 0.76 15.18 3.16
CA ARG A 52 1.25 14.59 4.42
C ARG A 52 0.61 13.23 4.66
N ALA A 53 -0.68 13.10 4.37
CA ALA A 53 -1.41 11.85 4.46
C ALA A 53 -0.77 10.78 3.57
N THR A 54 -0.54 11.07 2.30
CA THR A 54 0.12 10.12 1.37
C THR A 54 1.51 9.72 1.85
N THR A 55 2.34 10.68 2.29
CA THR A 55 3.68 10.37 2.80
C THR A 55 3.61 9.47 4.03
N LEU A 56 2.72 9.77 4.98
CA LEU A 56 2.52 8.95 6.18
C LEU A 56 2.06 7.53 5.82
N CYS A 57 1.07 7.40 4.94
CA CYS A 57 0.55 6.12 4.50
C CYS A 57 1.60 5.26 3.80
N LEU A 58 2.42 5.84 2.90
CA LEU A 58 3.51 5.13 2.25
C LEU A 58 4.63 4.73 3.23
N SER A 59 4.89 5.55 4.26
CA SER A 59 5.86 5.21 5.31
C SER A 59 5.34 4.07 6.19
N ILE A 60 4.07 4.10 6.59
CA ILE A 60 3.43 3.00 7.32
C ILE A 60 3.49 1.71 6.50
N LEU A 61 3.17 1.78 5.22
CA LEU A 61 3.23 0.65 4.29
C LEU A 61 4.64 0.06 4.18
N LEU A 62 5.67 0.88 4.14
CA LEU A 62 7.06 0.39 4.15
C LEU A 62 7.42 -0.27 5.48
N CYS A 63 7.11 0.37 6.62
CA CYS A 63 7.40 -0.17 7.94
C CYS A 63 6.64 -1.47 8.24
N SER A 64 5.45 -1.66 7.66
CA SER A 64 4.64 -2.86 7.85
C SER A 64 5.35 -4.13 7.39
N TRP A 65 6.21 -4.05 6.35
CA TRP A 65 6.98 -5.21 5.87
C TRP A 65 7.97 -5.74 6.92
N ALA A 66 8.53 -4.85 7.76
CA ALA A 66 9.37 -5.28 8.88
C ALA A 66 8.55 -6.02 9.95
N LEU A 67 7.35 -5.55 10.28
CA LEU A 67 6.45 -6.24 11.20
C LEU A 67 6.02 -7.59 10.65
N LEU A 68 5.65 -7.66 9.38
CA LEU A 68 5.27 -8.91 8.69
C LEU A 68 6.40 -9.92 8.70
N PHE A 69 7.63 -9.49 8.47
CA PHE A 69 8.80 -10.35 8.56
C PHE A 69 9.05 -10.86 9.98
N LEU A 70 9.01 -9.96 10.98
CA LEU A 70 9.23 -10.32 12.38
C LEU A 70 8.16 -11.27 12.91
N GLY A 71 6.89 -11.10 12.50
CA GLY A 71 5.78 -11.95 12.92
C GLY A 71 5.75 -13.33 12.25
N SER A 72 6.52 -13.55 11.18
CA SER A 72 6.45 -14.78 10.39
C SER A 72 7.26 -15.94 10.94
N GLY A 73 8.16 -15.70 11.89
CA GLY A 73 9.17 -16.67 12.34
C GLY A 73 8.66 -17.75 13.31
N SER A 74 7.43 -17.62 13.83
CA SER A 74 6.91 -18.52 14.88
C SER A 74 5.39 -18.50 14.93
N SER A 75 4.79 -19.62 15.36
CA SER A 75 3.36 -19.70 15.70
C SER A 75 3.04 -19.27 17.14
N ALA A 76 4.02 -18.76 17.88
CA ALA A 76 3.79 -18.23 19.21
C ALA A 76 2.86 -17.01 19.17
N VAL A 77 2.05 -16.82 20.22
CA VAL A 77 1.00 -15.79 20.27
C VAL A 77 1.55 -14.38 19.96
N TRP A 78 2.71 -14.04 20.50
CA TRP A 78 3.33 -12.72 20.24
C TRP A 78 3.65 -12.51 18.74
N ALA A 79 4.13 -13.55 18.06
CA ALA A 79 4.48 -13.48 16.65
C ALA A 79 3.23 -13.33 15.77
N VAL A 80 2.16 -14.07 16.09
CA VAL A 80 0.85 -13.92 15.44
C VAL A 80 0.28 -12.51 15.64
N VAL A 81 0.39 -11.96 16.85
CA VAL A 81 -0.05 -10.58 17.12
C VAL A 81 0.75 -9.58 16.29
N VAL A 82 2.07 -9.71 16.22
CA VAL A 82 2.93 -8.84 15.38
C VAL A 82 2.57 -8.96 13.90
N LEU A 83 2.29 -10.19 13.43
CA LEU A 83 1.84 -10.44 12.06
C LEU A 83 0.51 -9.73 11.77
N ILE A 84 -0.47 -9.84 12.66
CA ILE A 84 -1.78 -9.17 12.53
C ILE A 84 -1.60 -7.65 12.51
N VAL A 85 -0.79 -7.09 13.39
CA VAL A 85 -0.49 -5.65 13.42
C VAL A 85 0.17 -5.21 12.10
N GLY A 86 1.08 -6.03 11.56
CA GLY A 86 1.71 -5.80 10.26
C GLY A 86 0.69 -5.78 9.11
N ILE A 87 -0.26 -6.73 9.10
CA ILE A 87 -1.34 -6.78 8.11
C ILE A 87 -2.20 -5.52 8.20
N MET A 88 -2.65 -5.16 9.41
CA MET A 88 -3.46 -3.96 9.64
C MET A 88 -2.73 -2.69 9.20
N ALA A 89 -1.44 -2.57 9.53
CA ALA A 89 -0.62 -1.42 9.14
C ALA A 89 -0.46 -1.33 7.62
N LEU A 90 -0.24 -2.45 6.94
CA LEU A 90 -0.13 -2.49 5.48
C LEU A 90 -1.44 -2.06 4.81
N ASP A 91 -2.57 -2.59 5.28
CA ASP A 91 -3.88 -2.26 4.73
C ASP A 91 -4.24 -0.78 4.99
N LEU A 92 -3.99 -0.26 6.20
CA LEU A 92 -4.15 1.16 6.52
C LEU A 92 -3.32 2.04 5.59
N GLY A 93 -2.04 1.71 5.39
CA GLY A 93 -1.13 2.43 4.51
C GLY A 93 -1.60 2.40 3.05
N THR A 94 -1.99 1.23 2.56
CA THR A 94 -2.46 1.04 1.18
C THR A 94 -3.76 1.80 0.92
N GLN A 95 -4.77 1.64 1.78
CA GLN A 95 -6.06 2.28 1.61
C GLN A 95 -5.98 3.80 1.77
N GLY A 96 -5.19 4.27 2.73
CA GLY A 96 -4.95 5.70 2.89
C GLY A 96 -4.26 6.33 1.68
N ALA A 97 -3.23 5.69 1.12
CA ALA A 97 -2.57 6.14 -0.10
C ALA A 97 -3.52 6.09 -1.31
N HIS A 98 -4.31 5.01 -1.44
CA HIS A 98 -5.30 4.85 -2.51
C HIS A 98 -6.33 5.98 -2.51
N VAL A 99 -6.98 6.25 -1.37
CA VAL A 99 -7.97 7.33 -1.23
C VAL A 99 -7.34 8.69 -1.48
N SER A 100 -6.14 8.94 -0.95
CA SER A 100 -5.44 10.21 -1.17
C SER A 100 -5.13 10.45 -2.65
N ASN A 101 -4.67 9.43 -3.37
CA ASN A 101 -4.40 9.51 -4.81
C ASN A 101 -5.69 9.69 -5.62
N GLN A 102 -6.76 8.97 -5.27
CA GLN A 102 -8.05 9.09 -5.93
C GLN A 102 -8.63 10.50 -5.78
N ASN A 103 -8.49 11.13 -4.61
CA ASN A 103 -8.91 12.51 -4.40
C ASN A 103 -8.17 13.48 -5.31
N VAL A 104 -6.86 13.28 -5.53
CA VAL A 104 -6.09 14.10 -6.49
C VAL A 104 -6.64 13.94 -7.91
N VAL A 105 -6.89 12.68 -8.34
CA VAL A 105 -7.46 12.39 -9.67
C VAL A 105 -8.80 13.08 -9.88
N PHE A 106 -9.65 13.14 -8.86
CA PHE A 106 -10.99 13.74 -8.95
C PHE A 106 -11.01 15.26 -9.09
N VAL A 107 -9.97 15.95 -8.66
CA VAL A 107 -9.88 17.42 -8.77
C VAL A 107 -9.05 17.90 -9.95
N LEU A 108 -8.32 17.00 -10.64
CA LEU A 108 -7.41 17.34 -11.74
C LEU A 108 -8.16 17.95 -12.94
N ASP A 109 -9.24 17.32 -13.38
CA ASP A 109 -10.08 17.77 -14.49
C ASP A 109 -11.53 17.34 -14.25
N PRO A 110 -12.40 18.22 -13.69
CA PRO A 110 -13.77 17.88 -13.37
C PRO A 110 -14.60 17.36 -14.55
N PRO A 111 -14.48 17.89 -15.78
CA PRO A 111 -15.17 17.36 -16.96
C PRO A 111 -14.73 15.95 -17.36
N ALA A 112 -13.45 15.60 -17.13
CA ALA A 112 -12.88 14.31 -17.47
C ALA A 112 -12.82 13.31 -16.30
N ARG A 113 -13.42 13.63 -15.15
CA ARG A 113 -13.34 12.84 -13.89
C ARG A 113 -13.57 11.34 -14.09
N ASN A 114 -14.61 10.95 -14.82
CA ASN A 114 -14.94 9.54 -15.02
C ASN A 114 -13.86 8.82 -15.82
N ARG A 115 -13.32 9.46 -16.87
CA ARG A 115 -12.25 8.91 -17.72
C ARG A 115 -10.95 8.76 -16.91
N LEU A 116 -10.59 9.77 -16.13
CA LEU A 116 -9.41 9.75 -15.27
C LEU A 116 -9.52 8.68 -14.19
N ASN A 117 -10.70 8.55 -13.54
CA ASN A 117 -10.94 7.51 -12.56
C ASN A 117 -10.86 6.10 -13.18
N THR A 118 -11.39 5.91 -14.39
CA THR A 118 -11.26 4.63 -15.10
C THR A 118 -9.79 4.29 -15.37
N ALA A 119 -9.00 5.23 -15.88
CA ALA A 119 -7.56 5.02 -16.10
C ALA A 119 -6.82 4.70 -14.79
N TYR A 120 -7.13 5.41 -13.71
CA TYR A 120 -6.58 5.15 -12.38
C TYR A 120 -6.91 3.74 -11.89
N MET A 121 -8.19 3.33 -11.99
CA MET A 121 -8.63 2.00 -11.55
C MET A 121 -8.03 0.87 -12.39
N VAL A 122 -7.92 1.04 -13.70
CA VAL A 122 -7.24 0.06 -14.59
C VAL A 122 -5.78 -0.10 -14.15
N SER A 123 -5.07 1.00 -13.89
CA SER A 123 -3.69 0.97 -13.40
C SER A 123 -3.59 0.32 -12.02
N TYR A 124 -4.52 0.60 -11.12
CA TYR A 124 -4.58 0.02 -9.79
C TYR A 124 -4.76 -1.50 -9.83
N PHE A 125 -5.75 -2.00 -10.58
CA PHE A 125 -5.97 -3.43 -10.72
C PHE A 125 -4.87 -4.12 -11.53
N GLY A 126 -4.33 -3.47 -12.57
CA GLY A 126 -3.16 -3.95 -13.29
C GLY A 126 -1.95 -4.14 -12.37
N GLY A 127 -1.69 -3.16 -11.50
CA GLY A 127 -0.68 -3.27 -10.44
C GLY A 127 -0.98 -4.41 -9.47
N GLY A 128 -2.25 -4.67 -9.16
CA GLY A 128 -2.69 -5.80 -8.35
C GLY A 128 -2.32 -7.15 -8.96
N VAL A 129 -2.57 -7.33 -10.25
CA VAL A 129 -2.20 -8.55 -11.00
C VAL A 129 -0.69 -8.76 -10.97
N LEU A 130 0.09 -7.72 -11.31
CA LEU A 130 1.56 -7.79 -11.27
C LEU A 130 2.07 -8.08 -9.86
N GLY A 131 1.43 -7.52 -8.84
CA GLY A 131 1.76 -7.78 -7.44
C GLY A 131 1.53 -9.24 -7.05
N SER A 132 0.43 -9.86 -7.50
CA SER A 132 0.17 -11.29 -7.24
C SER A 132 1.17 -12.21 -7.95
N VAL A 133 1.54 -11.89 -9.19
CA VAL A 133 2.59 -12.60 -9.92
C VAL A 133 3.93 -12.47 -9.19
N ALA A 134 4.30 -11.25 -8.80
CA ALA A 134 5.53 -10.99 -8.06
C ALA A 134 5.57 -11.75 -6.72
N ALA A 135 4.43 -11.85 -6.00
CA ALA A 135 4.33 -12.63 -4.77
C ALA A 135 4.59 -14.11 -5.03
N SER A 136 3.97 -14.70 -6.04
CA SER A 136 4.12 -16.13 -6.39
C SER A 136 5.55 -16.45 -6.80
N VAL A 137 6.18 -15.60 -7.61
CA VAL A 137 7.59 -15.76 -8.01
C VAL A 137 8.52 -15.59 -6.81
N SER A 138 8.31 -14.58 -5.98
CA SER A 138 9.13 -14.34 -4.77
C SER A 138 9.05 -15.51 -3.80
N TRP A 139 7.85 -16.06 -3.62
CA TRP A 139 7.63 -17.25 -2.78
C TRP A 139 8.39 -18.46 -3.31
N SER A 140 8.36 -18.71 -4.61
CA SER A 140 9.06 -19.86 -5.22
C SER A 140 10.59 -19.75 -5.16
N ILE A 141 11.15 -18.55 -5.11
CA ILE A 141 12.59 -18.30 -5.07
C ILE A 141 13.15 -18.42 -3.65
N GLY A 142 12.50 -17.82 -2.66
CA GLY A 142 13.02 -17.75 -1.30
C GLY A 142 11.96 -17.54 -0.22
N GLY A 143 10.73 -17.99 -0.48
CA GLY A 143 9.65 -18.00 0.49
C GLY A 143 9.28 -16.58 0.98
N TRP A 144 8.87 -16.53 2.26
CA TRP A 144 8.40 -15.28 2.86
C TRP A 144 9.45 -14.18 2.94
N PHE A 145 10.72 -14.53 3.13
CA PHE A 145 11.80 -13.54 3.19
C PHE A 145 11.91 -12.73 1.89
N VAL A 146 12.01 -13.42 0.75
CA VAL A 146 12.11 -12.76 -0.56
C VAL A 146 10.83 -11.98 -0.88
N LEU A 147 9.67 -12.50 -0.47
CA LEU A 147 8.39 -11.82 -0.64
C LEU A 147 8.35 -10.48 0.14
N CYS A 148 8.79 -10.47 1.40
CA CYS A 148 8.88 -9.24 2.20
C CYS A 148 9.87 -8.23 1.58
N LEU A 149 11.01 -8.69 1.06
CA LEU A 149 11.96 -7.82 0.35
C LEU A 149 11.34 -7.23 -0.91
N THR A 150 10.61 -8.02 -1.69
CA THR A 150 9.91 -7.55 -2.90
C THR A 150 8.87 -6.49 -2.54
N GLY A 151 8.07 -6.73 -1.52
CA GLY A 151 7.07 -5.76 -1.05
C GLY A 151 7.69 -4.48 -0.52
N ALA A 152 8.78 -4.59 0.26
CA ALA A 152 9.54 -3.44 0.75
C ALA A 152 10.17 -2.65 -0.41
N ALA A 153 10.77 -3.32 -1.39
CA ALA A 153 11.35 -2.68 -2.57
C ALA A 153 10.31 -1.89 -3.38
N ILE A 154 9.13 -2.46 -3.60
CA ILE A 154 8.01 -1.77 -4.27
C ILE A 154 7.57 -0.55 -3.44
N SER A 155 7.53 -0.66 -2.12
CA SER A 155 7.14 0.45 -1.23
C SER A 155 8.18 1.57 -1.24
N VAL A 156 9.48 1.23 -1.27
CA VAL A 156 10.58 2.20 -1.44
C VAL A 156 10.48 2.89 -2.79
N ALA A 157 10.26 2.14 -3.88
CA ALA A 157 10.09 2.71 -5.20
C ALA A 157 8.90 3.70 -5.24
N ALA A 158 7.77 3.34 -4.62
CA ALA A 158 6.61 4.23 -4.52
C ALA A 158 6.93 5.52 -3.75
N LEU A 159 7.66 5.42 -2.63
CA LEU A 159 8.12 6.59 -1.86
C LEU A 159 9.07 7.46 -2.66
N LEU A 160 10.04 6.87 -3.35
CA LEU A 160 11.00 7.62 -4.19
C LEU A 160 10.28 8.36 -5.31
N LEU A 161 9.38 7.70 -6.04
CA LEU A 161 8.56 8.32 -7.09
C LEU A 161 7.69 9.45 -6.52
N TRP A 162 7.13 9.26 -5.33
CA TRP A 162 6.36 10.28 -4.63
C TRP A 162 7.21 11.52 -4.32
N PHE A 163 8.45 11.34 -3.85
CA PHE A 163 9.34 12.46 -3.54
C PHE A 163 9.89 13.14 -4.80
N LEU A 164 10.22 12.40 -5.85
CA LEU A 164 10.69 12.96 -7.12
C LEU A 164 9.61 13.81 -7.80
N GLY A 165 8.36 13.35 -7.85
CA GLY A 165 7.24 14.12 -8.39
C GLY A 165 6.93 15.41 -7.62
N ARG A 166 7.47 15.58 -6.40
CA ARG A 166 7.39 16.84 -5.64
C ARG A 166 8.26 17.97 -6.21
N GLY A 167 9.39 17.61 -6.82
CA GLY A 167 10.35 18.58 -7.36
C GLY A 167 9.81 19.35 -8.57
N GLU A 168 9.03 18.70 -9.41
CA GLU A 168 8.53 19.28 -10.67
C GLU A 168 7.42 20.31 -10.45
N SER A 169 6.55 20.13 -9.46
CA SER A 169 5.47 21.06 -9.17
C SER A 169 5.94 22.40 -8.54
N SER A 170 7.12 22.42 -7.94
CA SER A 170 7.70 23.68 -7.39
C SER A 170 8.43 24.52 -8.44
N GLY A 171 8.90 23.90 -9.53
CA GLY A 171 9.63 24.59 -10.61
C GLY A 171 8.73 25.32 -11.62
N SER A 172 7.47 24.90 -11.76
CA SER A 172 6.55 25.50 -12.73
C SER A 172 5.93 26.83 -12.26
N VAL A 173 5.79 27.03 -10.95
CA VAL A 173 5.23 28.26 -10.37
C VAL A 173 6.21 29.45 -10.48
N VAL A 174 7.52 29.20 -10.40
CA VAL A 174 8.54 30.24 -10.48
C VAL A 174 8.73 30.76 -11.91
N ARG A 175 8.32 29.99 -12.92
CA ARG A 175 8.53 30.35 -14.34
C ARG A 175 7.44 31.24 -14.92
N SER A 176 6.26 31.33 -14.29
CA SER A 176 5.15 32.17 -14.75
C SER A 176 5.30 33.66 -14.34
N ASP A 177 6.07 33.97 -13.29
CA ASP A 177 6.22 35.33 -12.78
C ASP A 177 7.26 36.16 -13.57
N HIS A 178 8.04 35.57 -14.47
CA HIS A 178 9.03 36.28 -15.28
C HIS A 178 8.59 36.61 -16.72
N VAL A 179 7.35 36.34 -17.09
CA VAL A 179 6.85 36.57 -18.48
C VAL A 179 5.93 37.80 -18.54
N HIS A 180 5.57 38.42 -17.43
CA HIS A 180 4.72 39.63 -17.33
C HIS A 180 5.38 40.77 -16.56
N GLY A 181 6.70 40.94 -16.68
CA GLY A 181 7.46 42.09 -16.22
C GLY A 181 8.02 42.92 -17.37
#